data_8bef7a67014263e55d5a9166c5e06ebe
#
_entry.id   8bef7a67014263e55d5a9166c5e06ebe
#
_cell.length_a   1.000
_cell.length_b   1.000
_cell.length_c   1.000
_cell.angle_alpha   90.00
_cell.angle_beta   90.00
_cell.angle_gamma   90.00
#
_symmetry.space_group_name_H-M   'P 1'
#
loop_
_entity.id
_entity.type
_entity.pdbx_description
1 polymer ?
#
loop_
_entity_poly.entity_id
_entity_poly.type
_entity_poly.pdbx_seq_one_letter_code
_entity_poly.pdbx_strand_id
1 'polypeptide(L)'
;TPSEEKGSEQATVIDDAAPSPPHTLPSRRRSLRTLAAGLALWALPFAALVAWRGWGSLHVVEYRFFSQAALVTFGGAYAVLAYVTQAATDSFGWITRAQAVDGLALAETTPGPLIMVLQFVGFMAAWNHPENLSQTASAIVGALVTTYTTFLPSFLFILLGAPYVEV
;
A
#
# COMPACT_ATOMS: atom_id res chain seq x y z
N THR A 1 2.89 -14.86 62.53
CA THR A 1 3.88 -14.21 61.64
C THR A 1 3.35 -14.24 60.22
N PRO A 2 2.98 -13.13 59.62
CA PRO A 2 2.60 -13.08 58.22
C PRO A 2 3.88 -13.06 57.37
N SER A 3 4.03 -14.07 56.56
CA SER A 3 5.07 -14.16 55.54
C SER A 3 4.81 -13.08 54.47
N GLU A 4 5.76 -12.18 54.30
CA GLU A 4 5.80 -11.23 53.20
C GLU A 4 5.94 -12.00 51.86
N GLU A 5 4.88 -12.11 51.12
CA GLU A 5 4.91 -12.40 49.72
C GLU A 5 5.50 -11.17 48.99
N LYS A 6 6.82 -11.18 48.80
CA LYS A 6 7.46 -10.35 47.80
C LYS A 6 6.98 -10.85 46.44
N GLY A 7 5.93 -10.19 45.94
CA GLY A 7 5.56 -10.32 44.53
C GLY A 7 6.78 -9.99 43.68
N SER A 8 7.28 -10.98 42.96
CA SER A 8 8.23 -10.75 41.85
C SER A 8 7.51 -9.90 40.81
N GLU A 9 7.75 -8.59 40.80
CA GLU A 9 7.47 -7.76 39.63
C GLU A 9 8.22 -8.39 38.48
N GLN A 10 7.50 -9.15 37.68
CA GLN A 10 7.98 -9.55 36.37
C GLN A 10 8.25 -8.25 35.61
N ALA A 11 9.55 -7.98 35.40
CA ALA A 11 9.97 -6.88 34.53
C ALA A 11 9.23 -7.04 33.20
N THR A 12 8.25 -6.17 32.96
CA THR A 12 7.60 -6.09 31.66
C THR A 12 8.66 -5.76 30.64
N VAL A 13 8.67 -6.47 29.53
CA VAL A 13 9.65 -6.30 28.43
C VAL A 13 9.64 -4.84 27.88
N ILE A 14 8.63 -4.06 28.24
CA ILE A 14 8.49 -2.64 27.97
C ILE A 14 8.43 -1.94 29.32
N ASP A 15 9.52 -1.32 29.74
CA ASP A 15 9.58 -0.44 30.88
C ASP A 15 9.19 0.98 30.43
N ASP A 16 7.96 1.38 30.74
CA ASP A 16 7.43 2.72 30.40
C ASP A 16 8.21 3.86 31.09
N ALA A 17 9.04 3.52 32.08
CA ALA A 17 9.92 4.50 32.76
C ALA A 17 11.31 4.63 32.11
N ALA A 18 11.66 3.78 31.13
CA ALA A 18 12.93 3.88 30.44
C ALA A 18 12.93 5.04 29.46
N PRO A 19 13.95 5.94 29.48
CA PRO A 19 14.04 7.03 28.51
C PRO A 19 14.12 6.46 27.08
N SER A 20 13.26 6.98 26.19
CA SER A 20 13.24 6.59 24.80
C SER A 20 14.62 6.67 24.16
N PRO A 21 15.09 5.63 23.45
CA PRO A 21 16.39 5.63 22.82
C PRO A 21 16.56 6.85 21.89
N PRO A 22 17.76 7.48 21.80
CA PRO A 22 17.97 8.69 21.00
C PRO A 22 17.61 8.57 19.52
N HIS A 23 17.52 7.34 19.00
CA HIS A 23 17.13 7.08 17.62
C HIS A 23 15.61 7.06 17.37
N THR A 24 14.78 7.04 18.42
CA THR A 24 13.32 7.12 18.31
C THR A 24 12.81 8.56 18.40
N LEU A 25 13.64 9.49 18.90
CA LEU A 25 13.23 10.88 19.04
C LEU A 25 12.96 11.56 17.68
N PRO A 26 11.90 12.41 17.60
CA PRO A 26 11.54 13.12 16.37
C PRO A 26 12.67 14.07 15.94
N SER A 27 13.14 13.93 14.71
CA SER A 27 14.16 14.78 14.11
C SER A 27 13.71 15.28 12.75
N ARG A 28 13.59 16.60 12.60
CA ARG A 28 13.20 17.24 11.32
C ARG A 28 14.08 16.78 10.14
N ARG A 29 15.39 16.63 10.37
CA ARG A 29 16.32 16.17 9.35
C ARG A 29 16.05 14.73 8.92
N ARG A 30 15.69 13.84 9.87
CA ARG A 30 15.34 12.45 9.60
C ARG A 30 14.02 12.40 8.85
N SER A 31 12.98 13.09 9.31
CA SER A 31 11.68 13.14 8.64
C SER A 31 11.79 13.68 7.21
N LEU A 32 12.59 14.73 6.99
CA LEU A 32 12.82 15.27 5.65
C LEU A 32 13.57 14.28 4.74
N ARG A 33 14.55 13.55 5.27
CA ARG A 33 15.24 12.50 4.50
C ARG A 33 14.30 11.35 4.14
N THR A 34 13.49 10.89 5.09
CA THR A 34 12.50 9.84 4.86
C THR A 34 11.46 10.28 3.81
N LEU A 35 10.98 11.51 3.90
CA LEU A 35 10.08 12.08 2.90
C LEU A 35 10.73 12.17 1.53
N ALA A 36 11.96 12.68 1.44
CA ALA A 36 12.69 12.79 0.18
C ALA A 36 12.96 11.41 -0.44
N ALA A 37 13.36 10.43 0.38
CA ALA A 37 13.54 9.05 -0.06
C ALA A 37 12.22 8.43 -0.55
N GLY A 38 11.12 8.67 0.14
CA GLY A 38 9.81 8.20 -0.26
C GLY A 38 9.32 8.83 -1.56
N LEU A 39 9.50 10.13 -1.73
CA LEU A 39 9.18 10.81 -2.98
C LEU A 39 10.06 10.30 -4.14
N ALA A 40 11.34 10.04 -3.89
CA ALA A 40 12.23 9.45 -4.89
C ALA A 40 11.78 8.02 -5.26
N LEU A 41 11.46 7.18 -4.26
CA LEU A 41 10.91 5.83 -4.49
C LEU A 41 9.60 5.88 -5.27
N TRP A 42 8.76 6.89 -5.06
CA TRP A 42 7.54 7.05 -5.85
C TRP A 42 7.82 7.58 -7.27
N ALA A 43 8.67 8.60 -7.41
CA ALA A 43 8.89 9.29 -8.68
C ALA A 43 9.78 8.51 -9.67
N LEU A 44 10.82 7.82 -9.18
CA LEU A 44 11.76 7.10 -10.05
C LEU A 44 11.13 5.93 -10.80
N PRO A 45 10.37 5.01 -10.15
CA PRO A 45 9.67 3.95 -10.88
C PRO A 45 8.58 4.50 -11.81
N PHE A 46 7.90 5.58 -11.42
CA PHE A 46 6.95 6.26 -12.29
C PHE A 46 7.63 6.81 -13.56
N ALA A 47 8.73 7.53 -13.41
CA ALA A 47 9.48 8.07 -14.53
C ALA A 47 10.05 6.95 -15.44
N ALA A 48 10.57 5.88 -14.83
CA ALA A 48 11.05 4.70 -15.57
C ALA A 48 9.92 4.04 -16.36
N LEU A 49 8.72 3.92 -15.75
CA LEU A 49 7.54 3.34 -16.40
C LEU A 49 7.07 4.21 -17.57
N VAL A 50 7.04 5.53 -17.39
CA VAL A 50 6.71 6.49 -18.46
C VAL A 50 7.73 6.42 -19.61
N ALA A 51 9.02 6.35 -19.30
CA ALA A 51 10.07 6.24 -20.31
C ALA A 51 10.00 4.94 -21.10
N TRP A 52 9.62 3.84 -20.43
CA TRP A 52 9.53 2.52 -21.04
C TRP A 52 8.22 2.31 -21.82
N ARG A 53 7.07 2.72 -21.26
CA ARG A 53 5.73 2.40 -21.80
C ARG A 53 5.05 3.59 -22.50
N GLY A 54 5.52 4.80 -22.26
CA GLY A 54 4.88 6.03 -22.72
C GLY A 54 3.80 6.52 -21.74
N TRP A 55 3.51 7.82 -21.82
CA TRP A 55 2.62 8.52 -20.88
C TRP A 55 1.17 8.00 -20.85
N GLY A 56 0.66 7.56 -22.01
CA GLY A 56 -0.73 7.11 -22.17
C GLY A 56 -0.93 5.61 -21.95
N SER A 57 0.09 4.85 -21.58
CA SER A 57 -0.03 3.41 -21.40
C SER A 57 -0.88 3.06 -20.18
N LEU A 58 -1.54 1.90 -20.23
CA LEU A 58 -2.35 1.38 -19.14
C LEU A 58 -1.59 1.39 -17.81
N HIS A 59 -0.36 0.88 -17.79
CA HIS A 59 0.44 0.76 -16.56
C HIS A 59 0.78 2.12 -15.93
N VAL A 60 0.95 3.18 -16.73
CA VAL A 60 1.15 4.54 -16.22
C VAL A 60 -0.16 5.10 -15.64
N VAL A 61 -1.29 4.81 -16.28
CA VAL A 61 -2.61 5.20 -15.76
C VAL A 61 -2.92 4.44 -14.46
N GLU A 62 -2.63 3.13 -14.41
CA GLU A 62 -2.72 2.32 -13.18
C GLU A 62 -1.86 2.90 -12.06
N TYR A 63 -0.60 3.23 -12.34
CA TYR A 63 0.31 3.82 -11.34
C TYR A 63 -0.28 5.07 -10.71
N ARG A 64 -0.80 5.98 -11.52
CA ARG A 64 -1.42 7.22 -11.04
C ARG A 64 -2.71 6.96 -10.26
N PHE A 65 -3.57 6.12 -10.81
CA PHE A 65 -4.87 5.81 -10.22
C PHE A 65 -4.72 5.15 -8.84
N PHE A 66 -3.92 4.08 -8.73
CA PHE A 66 -3.72 3.38 -7.47
C PHE A 66 -2.92 4.19 -6.45
N SER A 67 -1.96 5.04 -6.89
CA SER A 67 -1.31 6.00 -6.00
C SER A 67 -2.31 6.98 -5.41
N GLN A 68 -3.21 7.53 -6.22
CA GLN A 68 -4.25 8.45 -5.76
C GLN A 68 -5.23 7.75 -4.83
N ALA A 69 -5.69 6.56 -5.17
CA ALA A 69 -6.56 5.76 -4.32
C ALA A 69 -5.93 5.50 -2.94
N ALA A 70 -4.66 5.11 -2.91
CA ALA A 70 -3.94 4.85 -1.67
C ALA A 70 -3.77 6.09 -0.78
N LEU A 71 -3.59 7.28 -1.37
CA LEU A 71 -3.45 8.54 -0.63
C LEU A 71 -4.78 9.06 -0.07
N VAL A 72 -5.87 8.82 -0.77
CA VAL A 72 -7.20 9.32 -0.37
C VAL A 72 -7.86 8.40 0.65
N THR A 73 -7.47 7.15 0.70
CA THR A 73 -8.17 6.14 1.48
C THR A 73 -7.50 5.86 2.82
N PHE A 74 -7.73 6.72 3.78
CA PHE A 74 -7.37 6.48 5.17
C PHE A 74 -8.46 5.70 5.90
N GLY A 75 -8.19 4.44 6.25
CA GLY A 75 -8.97 3.69 7.24
C GLY A 75 -10.25 2.99 6.76
N GLY A 76 -10.54 2.98 5.46
CA GLY A 76 -11.75 2.34 4.94
C GLY A 76 -11.48 1.30 3.86
N ALA A 77 -11.03 0.09 4.19
CA ALA A 77 -10.74 -0.95 3.21
C ALA A 77 -11.91 -1.23 2.26
N TYR A 78 -13.13 -1.33 2.77
CA TYR A 78 -14.33 -1.53 1.94
C TYR A 78 -14.66 -0.35 1.05
N ALA A 79 -14.44 0.89 1.51
CA ALA A 79 -14.67 2.09 0.71
C ALA A 79 -13.71 2.17 -0.47
N VAL A 80 -12.42 1.82 -0.26
CA VAL A 80 -11.43 1.71 -1.35
C VAL A 80 -11.85 0.66 -2.35
N LEU A 81 -12.24 -0.50 -1.85
CA LEU A 81 -12.65 -1.63 -2.68
C LEU A 81 -13.80 -1.24 -3.61
N ALA A 82 -14.86 -0.65 -3.04
CA ALA A 82 -16.02 -0.19 -3.81
C ALA A 82 -15.61 0.88 -4.84
N TYR A 83 -14.83 1.87 -4.44
CA TYR A 83 -14.36 2.93 -5.32
C TYR A 83 -13.50 2.40 -6.48
N VAL A 84 -12.49 1.57 -6.17
CA VAL A 84 -11.58 1.03 -7.18
C VAL A 84 -12.32 0.10 -8.14
N THR A 85 -13.17 -0.78 -7.63
CA THR A 85 -13.95 -1.72 -8.45
C THR A 85 -14.92 -0.96 -9.37
N GLN A 86 -15.61 0.04 -8.85
CA GLN A 86 -16.52 0.87 -9.66
C GLN A 86 -15.74 1.66 -10.73
N ALA A 87 -14.64 2.30 -10.37
CA ALA A 87 -13.82 3.04 -11.33
C ALA A 87 -13.26 2.13 -12.42
N ALA A 88 -12.76 0.95 -12.05
CA ALA A 88 -12.20 -0.03 -12.97
C ALA A 88 -13.25 -0.60 -13.95
N THR A 89 -14.50 -0.76 -13.50
CA THR A 89 -15.59 -1.27 -14.35
C THR A 89 -16.26 -0.18 -15.18
N ASP A 90 -16.70 0.91 -14.52
CA ASP A 90 -17.62 1.87 -15.14
C ASP A 90 -16.89 3.04 -15.79
N SER A 91 -15.73 3.50 -15.23
CA SER A 91 -15.01 4.67 -15.73
C SER A 91 -13.91 4.28 -16.73
N PHE A 92 -13.15 3.24 -16.43
CA PHE A 92 -12.01 2.82 -17.24
C PHE A 92 -12.31 1.64 -18.17
N GLY A 93 -13.33 0.84 -17.87
CA GLY A 93 -13.62 -0.38 -18.63
C GLY A 93 -12.49 -1.42 -18.56
N TRP A 94 -11.66 -1.38 -17.52
CA TRP A 94 -10.52 -2.28 -17.33
C TRP A 94 -10.92 -3.72 -17.06
N ILE A 95 -11.99 -3.90 -16.28
CA ILE A 95 -12.51 -5.21 -15.89
C ILE A 95 -14.01 -5.28 -16.12
N THR A 96 -14.52 -6.48 -16.31
CA THR A 96 -15.96 -6.74 -16.38
C THR A 96 -16.57 -6.79 -14.98
N ARG A 97 -17.89 -6.65 -14.89
CA ARG A 97 -18.62 -6.80 -13.62
C ARG A 97 -18.47 -8.22 -13.04
N ALA A 98 -18.39 -9.23 -13.89
CA ALA A 98 -18.15 -10.61 -13.45
C ALA A 98 -16.75 -10.72 -12.79
N GLN A 99 -15.71 -10.20 -13.43
CA GLN A 99 -14.36 -10.17 -12.85
C GLN A 99 -14.30 -9.37 -11.54
N ALA A 100 -15.09 -8.30 -11.42
CA ALA A 100 -15.20 -7.55 -10.17
C ALA A 100 -15.75 -8.40 -9.02
N VAL A 101 -16.79 -9.20 -9.29
CA VAL A 101 -17.38 -10.15 -8.33
C VAL A 101 -16.37 -11.24 -7.97
N ASP A 102 -15.66 -11.79 -8.96
CA ASP A 102 -14.62 -12.81 -8.74
C ASP A 102 -13.52 -12.28 -7.82
N GLY A 103 -13.07 -11.03 -8.02
CA GLY A 103 -12.10 -10.38 -7.17
C GLY A 103 -12.55 -10.22 -5.71
N LEU A 104 -13.81 -9.85 -5.50
CA LEU A 104 -14.42 -9.76 -4.16
C LEU A 104 -14.50 -11.14 -3.49
N ALA A 105 -14.97 -12.14 -4.23
CA ALA A 105 -15.07 -13.52 -3.73
C ALA A 105 -13.68 -14.07 -3.35
N LEU A 106 -12.66 -13.78 -4.16
CA LEU A 106 -11.28 -14.16 -3.86
C LEU A 106 -10.76 -13.52 -2.57
N ALA A 107 -11.10 -12.26 -2.31
CA ALA A 107 -10.73 -11.56 -1.09
C ALA A 107 -11.36 -12.16 0.17
N GLU A 108 -12.63 -12.55 0.10
CA GLU A 108 -13.34 -13.14 1.24
C GLU A 108 -12.89 -14.57 1.55
N THR A 109 -12.43 -15.30 0.55
CA THR A 109 -11.96 -16.68 0.70
C THR A 109 -10.48 -16.80 1.03
N THR A 110 -9.70 -15.75 0.79
CA THR A 110 -8.26 -15.78 1.03
C THR A 110 -7.94 -15.14 2.39
N PRO A 111 -7.26 -15.86 3.31
CA PRO A 111 -6.84 -15.24 4.56
C PRO A 111 -5.76 -14.18 4.27
N GLY A 112 -6.13 -12.90 4.40
CA GLY A 112 -5.21 -11.81 4.13
C GLY A 112 -5.89 -10.44 4.10
N PRO A 113 -5.12 -9.38 3.80
CA PRO A 113 -5.67 -8.04 3.70
C PRO A 113 -6.61 -7.91 2.51
N LEU A 114 -7.82 -7.39 2.73
CA LEU A 114 -8.80 -7.09 1.67
C LEU A 114 -8.23 -6.24 0.52
N ILE A 115 -7.18 -5.47 0.82
CA ILE A 115 -6.50 -4.64 -0.17
C ILE A 115 -5.83 -5.45 -1.30
N MET A 116 -5.65 -6.76 -1.14
CA MET A 116 -5.15 -7.65 -2.20
C MET A 116 -6.11 -7.73 -3.41
N VAL A 117 -7.38 -7.35 -3.25
CA VAL A 117 -8.30 -7.20 -4.37
C VAL A 117 -7.82 -6.14 -5.37
N LEU A 118 -7.17 -5.08 -4.87
CA LEU A 118 -6.62 -4.05 -5.76
C LEU A 118 -5.56 -4.65 -6.69
N GLN A 119 -4.71 -5.54 -6.17
CA GLN A 119 -3.74 -6.27 -6.98
C GLN A 119 -4.42 -7.12 -8.06
N PHE A 120 -5.51 -7.81 -7.70
CA PHE A 120 -6.31 -8.57 -8.67
C PHE A 120 -6.89 -7.66 -9.75
N VAL A 121 -7.42 -6.49 -9.38
CA VAL A 121 -7.95 -5.50 -10.34
C VAL A 121 -6.85 -5.03 -11.30
N GLY A 122 -5.67 -4.67 -10.82
CA GLY A 122 -4.55 -4.28 -11.67
C GLY A 122 -4.04 -5.42 -12.55
N PHE A 123 -3.97 -6.64 -12.02
CA PHE A 123 -3.64 -7.82 -12.83
C PHE A 123 -4.64 -8.01 -13.97
N MET A 124 -5.94 -7.99 -13.67
CA MET A 124 -6.99 -8.21 -14.67
C MET A 124 -7.13 -7.07 -15.67
N ALA A 125 -6.91 -5.83 -15.24
CA ALA A 125 -6.86 -4.66 -16.12
C ALA A 125 -5.77 -4.85 -17.20
N ALA A 126 -4.57 -5.19 -16.77
CA ALA A 126 -3.44 -5.40 -17.67
C ALA A 126 -3.54 -6.71 -18.47
N TRP A 127 -4.23 -7.74 -17.95
CA TRP A 127 -4.56 -8.95 -18.69
C TRP A 127 -5.53 -8.67 -19.85
N ASN A 128 -6.57 -7.88 -19.59
CA ASN A 128 -7.59 -7.52 -20.57
C ASN A 128 -7.06 -6.53 -21.63
N HIS A 129 -6.06 -5.70 -21.27
CA HIS A 129 -5.51 -4.65 -22.13
C HIS A 129 -3.96 -4.73 -22.20
N PRO A 130 -3.39 -5.79 -22.79
CA PRO A 130 -1.95 -6.06 -22.74
C PRO A 130 -1.11 -5.07 -23.57
N GLU A 131 -1.73 -4.27 -24.46
CA GLU A 131 -1.05 -3.35 -25.39
C GLU A 131 0.03 -4.07 -26.21
N ASN A 132 1.31 -3.63 -26.11
CA ASN A 132 2.44 -4.18 -26.83
C ASN A 132 3.20 -5.29 -26.06
N LEU A 133 2.66 -5.80 -24.96
CA LEU A 133 3.23 -6.90 -24.19
C LEU A 133 2.45 -8.18 -24.39
N SER A 134 3.07 -9.32 -24.05
CA SER A 134 2.29 -10.54 -23.90
C SER A 134 1.31 -10.38 -22.74
N GLN A 135 0.16 -11.01 -22.83
CA GLN A 135 -0.92 -10.93 -21.85
C GLN A 135 -0.43 -11.21 -20.41
N THR A 136 0.36 -12.27 -20.25
CA THR A 136 0.94 -12.64 -18.96
C THR A 136 1.95 -11.59 -18.46
N ALA A 137 2.83 -11.09 -19.33
CA ALA A 137 3.82 -10.09 -18.93
C ALA A 137 3.13 -8.77 -18.52
N SER A 138 2.14 -8.33 -19.28
CA SER A 138 1.35 -7.14 -18.95
C SER A 138 0.66 -7.30 -17.60
N ALA A 139 -0.02 -8.43 -17.36
CA ALA A 139 -0.72 -8.70 -16.12
C ALA A 139 0.21 -8.73 -14.90
N ILE A 140 1.41 -9.31 -15.03
CA ILE A 140 2.42 -9.30 -13.97
C ILE A 140 2.86 -7.86 -13.66
N VAL A 141 3.12 -7.05 -14.69
CA VAL A 141 3.50 -5.64 -14.50
C VAL A 141 2.36 -4.86 -13.83
N GLY A 142 1.11 -5.04 -14.26
CA GLY A 142 -0.06 -4.41 -13.63
C GLY A 142 -0.20 -4.78 -12.15
N ALA A 143 -0.05 -6.06 -11.81
CA ALA A 143 -0.08 -6.51 -10.42
C ALA A 143 1.05 -5.89 -9.58
N LEU A 144 2.27 -5.83 -10.11
CA LEU A 144 3.41 -5.23 -9.42
C LEU A 144 3.25 -3.73 -9.23
N VAL A 145 2.80 -3.02 -10.26
CA VAL A 145 2.50 -1.58 -10.22
C VAL A 145 1.47 -1.28 -9.15
N THR A 146 0.35 -2.02 -9.16
CA THR A 146 -0.73 -1.82 -8.20
C THR A 146 -0.29 -2.09 -6.77
N THR A 147 0.39 -3.22 -6.53
CA THR A 147 0.91 -3.56 -5.20
C THR A 147 1.88 -2.48 -4.70
N TYR A 148 2.82 -2.08 -5.55
CA TYR A 148 3.83 -1.08 -5.19
C TYR A 148 3.19 0.25 -4.80
N THR A 149 2.31 0.78 -5.65
CA THR A 149 1.67 2.09 -5.44
C THR A 149 0.69 2.11 -4.27
N THR A 150 0.09 0.98 -3.95
CA THR A 150 -0.83 0.85 -2.83
C THR A 150 -0.11 0.80 -1.49
N PHE A 151 1.00 0.06 -1.40
CA PHE A 151 1.71 -0.12 -0.13
C PHE A 151 2.73 0.98 0.17
N LEU A 152 3.34 1.60 -0.84
CA LEU A 152 4.37 2.63 -0.64
C LEU A 152 3.92 3.79 0.26
N PRO A 153 2.74 4.42 0.08
CA PRO A 153 2.27 5.47 0.96
C PRO A 153 2.11 5.00 2.41
N SER A 154 1.60 3.79 2.63
CA SER A 154 1.41 3.23 3.96
C SER A 154 2.74 3.09 4.72
N PHE A 155 3.78 2.59 4.07
CA PHE A 155 5.12 2.55 4.65
C PHE A 155 5.67 3.93 4.97
N LEU A 156 5.44 4.91 4.09
CA LEU A 156 5.87 6.28 4.33
C LEU A 156 5.18 6.90 5.54
N PHE A 157 3.87 6.70 5.69
CA PHE A 157 3.12 7.18 6.85
C PHE A 157 3.61 6.56 8.16
N ILE A 158 3.88 5.26 8.16
CA ILE A 158 4.43 4.57 9.34
C ILE A 158 5.82 5.14 9.69
N LEU A 159 6.73 5.22 8.71
CA LEU A 159 8.10 5.69 8.96
C LEU A 159 8.17 7.17 9.34
N LEU A 160 7.24 7.99 8.86
CA LEU A 160 7.13 9.41 9.23
C LEU A 160 6.42 9.61 10.56
N GLY A 161 5.40 8.80 10.85
CA GLY A 161 4.55 8.93 12.02
C GLY A 161 5.12 8.29 13.29
N ALA A 162 5.81 7.16 13.18
CA ALA A 162 6.31 6.41 14.33
C ALA A 162 7.08 7.26 15.36
N PRO A 163 8.01 8.17 14.98
CA PRO A 163 8.71 8.99 15.95
C PRO A 163 7.85 9.99 16.73
N TYR A 164 6.61 10.22 16.28
CA TYR A 164 5.69 11.18 16.90
C TYR A 164 4.62 10.51 17.77
N VAL A 165 4.49 9.19 17.69
CA VAL A 165 3.51 8.43 18.48
C VAL A 165 4.12 7.96 19.81
N GLU A 166 5.43 7.79 19.87
CA GLU A 166 6.17 7.32 21.05
C GLU A 166 6.62 8.46 21.99
N VAL A 167 6.17 9.69 21.76
CA VAL A 167 6.41 10.88 22.60
C VAL A 167 5.10 11.25 23.29
#